data_d9f48b7a46e546a8cfb4feec180a22c2
#
_entry.id   d9f48b7a46e546a8cfb4feec180a22c2
#
_cell.length_a   1.000
_cell.length_b   1.000
_cell.length_c   1.000
_cell.angle_alpha   90.00
_cell.angle_beta   90.00
_cell.angle_gamma   90.00
#
_symmetry.space_group_name_H-M   'P 1'
#
loop_
_entity.id
_entity.type
_entity.pdbx_description
1 polymer ?
#
loop_
_entity_poly.entity_id
_entity_poly.type
_entity_poly.pdbx_seq_one_letter_code
_entity_poly.pdbx_strand_id
1 'polypeptide(L)'
;MLCQAFVTFFHSDRPILFPDITYSFYDVWADLYRIPYRRQPLDEAFRIRKEDYLAEKSGMECGGIVFPNPNAPTGVLMPLDEVEEIIAANRDVVVIVDEAYIDFGGTSCLPLIYKYDNLLVVQTFSKSRSMAGMRIGYAMGNPKLIKYLNDVKYSVNSYTMNYTALQLGVESVKDAAYFKESCEKIIKTRERAEKELSRLGFTYPKSYGNFIFASHNSVPAKEIFERLKESDIYVRYWDKERINNHLRITIGTDEEMEALYRVLEKIL
;
A
#
# COMPACT_ATOMS: atom_id res chain seq x y z
N MET A 1 3.86 -1.53 13.03
CA MET A 1 5.06 -2.14 12.38
C MET A 1 5.84 -1.10 11.57
N LEU A 2 5.30 -0.50 10.50
CA LEU A 2 6.03 0.48 9.66
C LEU A 2 6.59 1.67 10.45
N CYS A 3 5.80 2.35 11.28
CA CYS A 3 6.28 3.44 12.14
C CYS A 3 7.50 3.03 12.98
N GLN A 4 7.46 1.81 13.53
CA GLN A 4 8.60 1.25 14.27
C GLN A 4 9.81 0.99 13.35
N ALA A 5 9.58 0.52 12.11
CA ALA A 5 10.67 0.30 11.16
C ALA A 5 11.38 1.63 10.79
N PHE A 6 10.63 2.73 10.66
CA PHE A 6 11.21 4.06 10.44
C PHE A 6 12.18 4.44 11.57
N VAL A 7 11.73 4.33 12.82
CA VAL A 7 12.58 4.68 13.98
C VAL A 7 13.71 3.67 14.19
N THR A 8 13.61 2.47 13.65
CA THR A 8 14.66 1.46 13.81
C THR A 8 15.79 1.62 12.79
N PHE A 9 15.45 1.92 11.52
CA PHE A 9 16.40 1.78 10.42
C PHE A 9 16.84 3.09 9.77
N PHE A 10 16.07 4.16 9.94
CA PHE A 10 16.31 5.40 9.22
C PHE A 10 16.87 6.50 10.14
N HIS A 11 18.17 6.39 10.46
CA HIS A 11 18.87 7.29 11.39
C HIS A 11 20.11 7.97 10.81
N SER A 12 20.23 8.03 9.49
CA SER A 12 21.35 8.73 8.87
C SER A 12 20.97 10.15 8.47
N ASP A 13 21.97 11.01 8.23
CA ASP A 13 21.78 12.32 7.62
C ASP A 13 21.40 12.24 6.14
N ARG A 14 21.44 11.03 5.56
CA ARG A 14 21.04 10.76 4.18
C ARG A 14 19.53 10.61 4.09
N PRO A 15 18.89 11.18 3.05
CA PRO A 15 17.44 11.11 2.90
C PRO A 15 16.97 9.69 2.58
N ILE A 16 15.85 9.28 3.16
CA ILE A 16 15.14 8.09 2.69
C ILE A 16 14.33 8.42 1.43
N LEU A 17 14.10 7.40 0.60
CA LEU A 17 13.36 7.53 -0.66
C LEU A 17 12.03 6.81 -0.58
N PHE A 18 10.96 7.48 -1.04
CA PHE A 18 9.63 6.87 -1.24
C PHE A 18 8.83 7.62 -2.30
N PRO A 19 7.75 7.02 -2.88
CA PRO A 19 6.97 7.67 -3.93
C PRO A 19 6.28 8.95 -3.45
N ASP A 20 6.08 9.93 -4.36
CA ASP A 20 5.39 11.20 -4.06
C ASP A 20 3.89 11.02 -3.82
N ILE A 21 3.27 10.08 -4.54
CA ILE A 21 1.86 9.69 -4.38
C ILE A 21 1.82 8.28 -3.80
N THR A 22 1.75 8.20 -2.47
CA THR A 22 1.84 6.95 -1.73
C THR A 22 1.09 7.01 -0.40
N TYR A 23 1.33 6.07 0.49
CA TYR A 23 0.75 6.05 1.82
C TYR A 23 1.19 7.28 2.63
N SER A 24 0.24 8.15 2.94
CA SER A 24 0.48 9.49 3.49
C SER A 24 1.15 9.53 4.87
N PHE A 25 1.29 8.38 5.55
CA PHE A 25 1.98 8.33 6.83
C PHE A 25 3.51 8.21 6.72
N TYR A 26 4.06 7.96 5.54
CA TYR A 26 5.52 7.97 5.39
C TYR A 26 6.10 9.35 5.67
N ASP A 27 5.48 10.40 5.13
CA ASP A 27 5.83 11.79 5.44
C ASP A 27 5.72 12.08 6.95
N VAL A 28 4.56 11.69 7.53
CA VAL A 28 4.26 11.94 8.95
C VAL A 28 5.29 11.29 9.86
N TRP A 29 5.72 10.06 9.57
CA TRP A 29 6.74 9.41 10.39
C TRP A 29 8.13 9.98 10.15
N ALA A 30 8.46 10.32 8.91
CA ALA A 30 9.73 10.96 8.62
C ALA A 30 9.84 12.32 9.34
N ASP A 31 8.80 13.14 9.29
CA ASP A 31 8.76 14.44 9.99
C ASP A 31 8.80 14.25 11.51
N LEU A 32 8.01 13.31 12.07
CA LEU A 32 7.97 13.02 13.50
C LEU A 32 9.35 12.64 14.06
N TYR A 33 10.09 11.83 13.33
CA TYR A 33 11.42 11.35 13.75
C TYR A 33 12.57 12.17 13.18
N ARG A 34 12.27 13.30 12.49
CA ARG A 34 13.26 14.17 11.86
C ARG A 34 14.18 13.43 10.90
N ILE A 35 13.64 12.46 10.16
CA ILE A 35 14.34 11.71 9.13
C ILE A 35 14.27 12.51 7.83
N PRO A 36 15.41 12.89 7.23
CA PRO A 36 15.37 13.53 5.92
C PRO A 36 14.82 12.58 4.87
N TYR A 37 14.03 13.11 3.92
CA TYR A 37 13.44 12.30 2.87
C TYR A 37 13.35 13.01 1.53
N ARG A 38 13.23 12.22 0.47
CA ARG A 38 12.92 12.70 -0.87
C ARG A 38 11.79 11.87 -1.46
N ARG A 39 10.82 12.56 -2.07
CA ARG A 39 9.72 11.94 -2.79
C ARG A 39 10.15 11.71 -4.22
N GLN A 40 10.06 10.46 -4.67
CA GLN A 40 10.33 10.08 -6.06
C GLN A 40 9.02 10.14 -6.86
N PRO A 41 8.97 10.88 -7.98
CA PRO A 41 7.73 11.05 -8.73
C PRO A 41 7.30 9.73 -9.37
N LEU A 42 6.02 9.41 -9.24
CA LEU A 42 5.41 8.38 -10.08
C LEU A 42 5.37 8.85 -11.54
N ASP A 43 5.39 7.93 -12.50
CA ASP A 43 5.17 8.26 -13.89
C ASP A 43 3.72 8.70 -14.17
N GLU A 44 3.40 9.01 -15.44
CA GLU A 44 2.06 9.45 -15.85
C GLU A 44 1.00 8.35 -15.68
N ALA A 45 1.41 7.08 -15.68
CA ALA A 45 0.55 5.93 -15.41
C ALA A 45 0.51 5.53 -13.92
N PHE A 46 1.01 6.40 -13.04
CA PHE A 46 1.12 6.17 -11.59
C PHE A 46 1.98 4.97 -11.19
N ARG A 47 2.96 4.58 -12.00
CA ARG A 47 3.91 3.52 -11.68
C ARG A 47 5.11 4.09 -10.92
N ILE A 48 5.62 3.32 -9.99
CA ILE A 48 6.93 3.59 -9.37
C ILE A 48 8.00 3.32 -10.44
N ARG A 49 8.89 4.28 -10.64
CA ARG A 49 10.01 4.17 -11.59
C ARG A 49 11.22 3.62 -10.85
N LYS A 50 11.63 2.40 -11.17
CA LYS A 50 12.79 1.76 -10.50
C LYS A 50 14.08 2.59 -10.65
N GLU A 51 14.26 3.29 -11.77
CA GLU A 51 15.44 4.11 -12.07
C GLU A 51 15.68 5.18 -11.02
N ASP A 52 14.62 5.70 -10.40
CA ASP A 52 14.71 6.75 -9.38
C ASP A 52 15.21 6.22 -8.03
N TYR A 53 15.32 4.89 -7.89
CA TYR A 53 15.79 4.19 -6.69
C TYR A 53 17.14 3.47 -6.91
N LEU A 54 17.72 3.51 -8.12
CA LEU A 54 19.00 2.91 -8.39
C LEU A 54 20.12 3.91 -8.08
N ALA A 55 20.98 3.60 -7.10
CA ALA A 55 22.05 4.49 -6.62
C ALA A 55 22.99 4.95 -7.75
N GLU A 56 23.34 4.05 -8.68
CA GLU A 56 24.23 4.33 -9.80
C GLU A 56 23.66 5.35 -10.80
N LYS A 57 22.33 5.39 -10.94
CA LYS A 57 21.65 6.28 -11.90
C LYS A 57 21.22 7.61 -11.29
N SER A 58 20.88 7.60 -10.02
CA SER A 58 20.44 8.80 -9.31
C SER A 58 21.59 9.69 -8.84
N GLY A 59 22.83 9.16 -8.79
CA GLY A 59 23.99 9.84 -8.19
C GLY A 59 23.79 10.18 -6.70
N MET A 60 22.84 9.52 -6.06
CA MET A 60 22.30 9.89 -4.76
C MET A 60 22.52 8.79 -3.73
N GLU A 61 23.34 9.09 -2.74
CA GLU A 61 23.37 8.26 -1.53
C GLU A 61 22.08 8.44 -0.75
N CYS A 62 21.35 7.35 -0.50
CA CYS A 62 20.14 7.38 0.35
C CYS A 62 20.39 6.72 1.70
N GLY A 63 19.55 7.06 2.70
CA GLY A 63 19.55 6.48 4.03
C GLY A 63 18.64 5.27 4.18
N GLY A 64 17.88 4.93 3.14
CA GLY A 64 16.95 3.83 3.07
C GLY A 64 15.87 4.05 2.03
N ILE A 65 15.11 3.00 1.74
CA ILE A 65 14.04 3.02 0.75
C ILE A 65 12.79 2.40 1.36
N VAL A 66 11.62 3.01 1.10
CA VAL A 66 10.33 2.39 1.42
C VAL A 66 9.32 2.66 0.33
N PHE A 67 8.64 1.64 -0.14
CA PHE A 67 7.53 1.78 -1.08
C PHE A 67 6.49 0.68 -0.89
N PRO A 68 5.19 0.99 -1.13
CA PRO A 68 4.15 -0.03 -1.12
C PRO A 68 4.14 -0.79 -2.44
N ASN A 69 3.92 -2.07 -2.37
CA ASN A 69 3.69 -2.90 -3.55
C ASN A 69 2.61 -3.94 -3.29
N PRO A 70 1.39 -3.74 -3.83
CA PRO A 70 0.90 -2.64 -4.69
C PRO A 70 0.87 -1.27 -4.02
N ASN A 71 1.09 -0.20 -4.81
CA ASN A 71 1.06 1.16 -4.28
C ASN A 71 -0.36 1.60 -3.89
N ALA A 72 -0.50 2.36 -2.83
CA ALA A 72 -1.75 3.02 -2.45
C ALA A 72 -1.53 4.55 -2.43
N PRO A 73 -2.39 5.36 -3.08
CA PRO A 73 -3.76 5.06 -3.47
C PRO A 73 -3.96 4.51 -4.89
N THR A 74 -2.91 4.32 -5.68
CA THR A 74 -3.03 4.05 -7.12
C THR A 74 -3.43 2.60 -7.46
N GLY A 75 -3.13 1.64 -6.60
CA GLY A 75 -3.37 0.21 -6.80
C GLY A 75 -2.35 -0.47 -7.73
N VAL A 76 -1.41 0.27 -8.27
CA VAL A 76 -0.45 -0.23 -9.26
C VAL A 76 0.59 -1.13 -8.61
N LEU A 77 0.85 -2.27 -9.25
CA LEU A 77 1.85 -3.25 -8.84
C LEU A 77 3.14 -3.06 -9.66
N MET A 78 4.27 -2.98 -8.99
CA MET A 78 5.60 -3.09 -9.62
C MET A 78 5.92 -4.58 -9.83
N PRO A 79 6.41 -4.99 -11.02
CA PRO A 79 6.87 -6.35 -11.27
C PRO A 79 7.97 -6.79 -10.28
N LEU A 80 8.00 -8.09 -9.96
CA LEU A 80 8.91 -8.63 -8.95
C LEU A 80 10.38 -8.45 -9.32
N ASP A 81 10.72 -8.58 -10.60
CA ASP A 81 12.06 -8.35 -11.14
C ASP A 81 12.52 -6.89 -10.96
N GLU A 82 11.64 -5.93 -11.16
CA GLU A 82 11.94 -4.52 -10.90
C GLU A 82 12.12 -4.22 -9.40
N VAL A 83 11.31 -4.85 -8.55
CA VAL A 83 11.49 -4.80 -7.07
C VAL A 83 12.87 -5.38 -6.70
N GLU A 84 13.23 -6.52 -7.28
CA GLU A 84 14.52 -7.17 -7.04
C GLU A 84 15.70 -6.30 -7.47
N GLU A 85 15.61 -5.62 -8.62
CA GLU A 85 16.65 -4.69 -9.08
C GLU A 85 16.90 -3.56 -8.07
N ILE A 86 15.84 -2.96 -7.51
CA ILE A 86 15.97 -1.93 -6.47
C ILE A 86 16.69 -2.48 -5.24
N ILE A 87 16.30 -3.66 -4.77
CA ILE A 87 16.91 -4.28 -3.59
C ILE A 87 18.38 -4.60 -3.83
N ALA A 88 18.70 -5.15 -5.01
CA ALA A 88 20.04 -5.55 -5.39
C ALA A 88 21.01 -4.36 -5.54
N ALA A 89 20.51 -3.23 -6.02
CA ALA A 89 21.31 -2.02 -6.22
C ALA A 89 21.60 -1.22 -4.93
N ASN A 90 20.91 -1.54 -3.82
CA ASN A 90 20.96 -0.76 -2.58
C ASN A 90 21.35 -1.64 -1.36
N ARG A 91 22.41 -2.45 -1.49
CA ARG A 91 22.81 -3.46 -0.49
C ARG A 91 23.23 -2.90 0.86
N ASP A 92 23.64 -1.65 0.91
CA ASP A 92 24.15 -0.95 2.08
C ASP A 92 23.07 -0.24 2.92
N VAL A 93 21.84 -0.21 2.43
CA VAL A 93 20.69 0.40 3.12
C VAL A 93 19.50 -0.56 3.20
N VAL A 94 18.61 -0.34 4.16
CA VAL A 94 17.39 -1.16 4.28
C VAL A 94 16.37 -0.73 3.24
N VAL A 95 15.85 -1.72 2.49
CA VAL A 95 14.73 -1.57 1.57
C VAL A 95 13.49 -2.19 2.21
N ILE A 96 12.48 -1.37 2.48
CA ILE A 96 11.21 -1.80 3.03
C ILE A 96 10.18 -1.89 1.90
N VAL A 97 9.66 -3.08 1.66
CA VAL A 97 8.52 -3.29 0.75
C VAL A 97 7.25 -3.49 1.57
N ASP A 98 6.33 -2.52 1.47
CA ASP A 98 5.04 -2.54 2.15
C ASP A 98 4.02 -3.29 1.30
N GLU A 99 3.78 -4.54 1.65
CA GLU A 99 2.87 -5.45 0.96
C GLU A 99 1.46 -5.47 1.59
N ALA A 100 0.97 -4.34 2.06
CA ALA A 100 -0.35 -4.27 2.70
C ALA A 100 -1.51 -4.76 1.81
N TYR A 101 -1.35 -4.76 0.49
CA TYR A 101 -2.37 -5.14 -0.48
C TYR A 101 -1.98 -6.33 -1.37
N ILE A 102 -0.86 -6.99 -1.10
CA ILE A 102 -0.28 -8.02 -1.99
C ILE A 102 -1.22 -9.21 -2.26
N ASP A 103 -2.07 -9.55 -1.29
CA ASP A 103 -2.96 -10.71 -1.35
C ASP A 103 -4.11 -10.55 -2.37
N PHE A 104 -4.29 -9.37 -2.95
CA PHE A 104 -5.33 -9.10 -3.95
C PHE A 104 -4.88 -9.33 -5.40
N GLY A 105 -3.93 -10.24 -5.60
CA GLY A 105 -3.48 -10.70 -6.91
C GLY A 105 -2.06 -10.26 -7.29
N GLY A 106 -1.29 -9.72 -6.35
CA GLY A 106 0.13 -9.44 -6.53
C GLY A 106 1.01 -10.66 -6.27
N THR A 107 2.30 -10.54 -6.64
CA THR A 107 3.34 -11.52 -6.32
C THR A 107 4.25 -10.94 -5.25
N SER A 108 4.31 -11.60 -4.10
CA SER A 108 5.13 -11.16 -2.97
C SER A 108 6.63 -11.28 -3.25
N CYS A 109 7.40 -10.28 -2.82
CA CYS A 109 8.85 -10.33 -2.81
C CYS A 109 9.42 -11.11 -1.61
N LEU A 110 8.58 -11.71 -0.77
CA LEU A 110 9.00 -12.48 0.41
C LEU A 110 10.09 -13.53 0.13
N PRO A 111 10.07 -14.30 -0.96
CA PRO A 111 11.16 -15.26 -1.24
C PRO A 111 12.55 -14.61 -1.35
N LEU A 112 12.62 -13.32 -1.67
CA LEU A 112 13.88 -12.59 -1.83
C LEU A 112 14.60 -12.32 -0.49
N ILE A 113 13.95 -12.48 0.67
CA ILE A 113 14.61 -12.33 1.99
C ILE A 113 15.75 -13.35 2.21
N TYR A 114 15.71 -14.48 1.49
CA TYR A 114 16.79 -15.47 1.54
C TYR A 114 18.00 -15.11 0.68
N LYS A 115 17.85 -14.14 -0.23
CA LYS A 115 18.89 -13.67 -1.14
C LYS A 115 19.44 -12.29 -0.74
N TYR A 116 18.65 -11.49 -0.03
CA TYR A 116 18.94 -10.09 0.26
C TYR A 116 18.77 -9.77 1.74
N ASP A 117 19.91 -9.56 2.42
CA ASP A 117 19.94 -9.25 3.86
C ASP A 117 19.38 -7.88 4.22
N ASN A 118 19.30 -6.98 3.23
CA ASN A 118 18.78 -5.61 3.37
C ASN A 118 17.28 -5.48 3.11
N LEU A 119 16.58 -6.55 2.73
CA LEU A 119 15.14 -6.54 2.48
C LEU A 119 14.32 -6.75 3.76
N LEU A 120 13.35 -5.86 3.97
CA LEU A 120 12.30 -6.01 4.98
C LEU A 120 10.92 -5.98 4.29
N VAL A 121 10.20 -7.08 4.31
CA VAL A 121 8.81 -7.17 3.83
C VAL A 121 7.86 -6.91 4.98
N VAL A 122 6.90 -5.99 4.81
CA VAL A 122 5.91 -5.67 5.84
C VAL A 122 4.51 -5.97 5.32
N GLN A 123 3.75 -6.71 6.11
CA GLN A 123 2.36 -7.06 5.80
C GLN A 123 1.42 -6.76 6.97
N THR A 124 0.11 -6.81 6.73
CA THR A 124 -0.90 -6.46 7.71
C THR A 124 -2.13 -7.36 7.63
N PHE A 125 -2.81 -7.55 8.75
CA PHE A 125 -4.13 -8.20 8.80
C PHE A 125 -5.28 -7.21 8.50
N SER A 126 -4.96 -5.92 8.40
CA SER A 126 -5.98 -4.85 8.26
C SER A 126 -6.75 -4.88 6.94
N LYS A 127 -6.23 -5.55 5.90
CA LYS A 127 -6.79 -5.53 4.54
C LYS A 127 -7.38 -6.89 4.17
N SER A 128 -6.57 -7.79 3.69
CA SER A 128 -6.98 -9.10 3.18
C SER A 128 -7.63 -10.03 4.23
N ARG A 129 -7.27 -9.84 5.50
CA ARG A 129 -7.87 -10.61 6.61
C ARG A 129 -9.01 -9.87 7.32
N SER A 130 -9.44 -8.69 6.84
CA SER A 130 -10.55 -7.89 7.38
C SER A 130 -10.44 -7.58 8.88
N MET A 131 -9.22 -7.53 9.43
CA MET A 131 -8.93 -7.37 10.87
C MET A 131 -8.31 -6.01 11.20
N ALA A 132 -8.73 -4.94 10.53
CA ALA A 132 -8.17 -3.60 10.75
C ALA A 132 -8.27 -3.14 12.22
N GLY A 133 -9.36 -3.46 12.91
CA GLY A 133 -9.57 -3.14 14.32
C GLY A 133 -8.63 -3.88 15.30
N MET A 134 -8.08 -5.01 14.90
CA MET A 134 -7.16 -5.81 15.74
C MET A 134 -5.74 -5.27 15.78
N ARG A 135 -5.38 -4.34 14.90
CA ARG A 135 -4.06 -3.68 14.86
C ARG A 135 -2.87 -4.64 14.69
N ILE A 136 -3.04 -5.71 13.91
CA ILE A 136 -2.00 -6.72 13.63
C ILE A 136 -1.24 -6.35 12.36
N GLY A 137 0.08 -6.22 12.48
CA GLY A 137 1.00 -6.09 11.38
C GLY A 137 2.31 -6.79 11.72
N TYR A 138 3.00 -7.30 10.72
CA TYR A 138 4.22 -8.08 10.89
C TYR A 138 5.26 -7.75 9.82
N ALA A 139 6.49 -8.07 10.12
CA ALA A 139 7.62 -7.89 9.22
C ALA A 139 8.40 -9.20 9.09
N MET A 140 8.94 -9.42 7.91
CA MET A 140 9.73 -10.58 7.54
C MET A 140 11.02 -10.09 6.87
N GLY A 141 12.15 -10.69 7.22
CA GLY A 141 13.45 -10.28 6.71
C GLY A 141 14.58 -11.07 7.36
N ASN A 142 15.82 -10.65 7.08
CA ASN A 142 16.99 -11.23 7.71
C ASN A 142 16.86 -11.22 9.24
N PRO A 143 17.28 -12.30 9.97
CA PRO A 143 17.22 -12.36 11.43
C PRO A 143 17.85 -11.15 12.15
N LYS A 144 18.90 -10.55 11.57
CA LYS A 144 19.54 -9.36 12.11
C LYS A 144 18.60 -8.14 12.09
N LEU A 145 17.86 -7.92 10.98
CA LEU A 145 16.86 -6.85 10.90
C LEU A 145 15.73 -7.09 11.89
N ILE A 146 15.24 -8.33 11.99
CA ILE A 146 14.18 -8.69 12.93
C ILE A 146 14.63 -8.49 14.37
N LYS A 147 15.89 -8.80 14.67
CA LYS A 147 16.46 -8.54 16.00
C LYS A 147 16.41 -7.06 16.35
N TYR A 148 16.84 -6.17 15.46
CA TYR A 148 16.78 -4.72 15.71
C TYR A 148 15.35 -4.20 15.91
N LEU A 149 14.38 -4.69 15.13
CA LEU A 149 12.97 -4.38 15.37
C LEU A 149 12.50 -4.83 16.76
N ASN A 150 12.91 -6.00 17.22
CA ASN A 150 12.56 -6.49 18.55
C ASN A 150 13.25 -5.67 19.64
N ASP A 151 14.53 -5.30 19.48
CA ASP A 151 15.25 -4.48 20.45
C ASP A 151 14.51 -3.14 20.66
N VAL A 152 14.10 -2.46 19.57
CA VAL A 152 13.31 -1.22 19.65
C VAL A 152 11.92 -1.47 20.23
N LYS A 153 11.22 -2.53 19.80
CA LYS A 153 9.91 -2.91 20.34
C LYS A 153 9.96 -3.07 21.86
N TYR A 154 10.92 -3.84 22.38
CA TYR A 154 11.02 -4.09 23.81
C TYR A 154 11.48 -2.86 24.60
N SER A 155 12.14 -1.89 23.95
CA SER A 155 12.54 -0.64 24.57
C SER A 155 11.39 0.38 24.64
N VAL A 156 10.51 0.43 23.61
CA VAL A 156 9.47 1.47 23.48
C VAL A 156 8.11 0.96 23.93
N ASN A 157 7.69 -0.22 23.50
CA ASN A 157 6.40 -0.83 23.84
C ASN A 157 6.46 -2.35 23.67
N SER A 158 6.87 -3.05 24.73
CA SER A 158 6.94 -4.50 24.74
C SER A 158 5.59 -5.21 24.65
N TYR A 159 4.51 -4.56 25.09
CA TYR A 159 3.15 -5.12 25.14
C TYR A 159 2.27 -4.54 24.02
N THR A 160 2.73 -4.60 22.78
CA THR A 160 2.05 -3.98 21.63
C THR A 160 0.72 -4.61 21.26
N MET A 161 0.49 -5.88 21.59
CA MET A 161 -0.71 -6.62 21.23
C MET A 161 -1.47 -7.08 22.47
N ASN A 162 -2.79 -6.85 22.44
CA ASN A 162 -3.66 -7.40 23.47
C ASN A 162 -3.93 -8.90 23.23
N TYR A 163 -4.41 -9.58 24.29
CA TYR A 163 -4.65 -11.03 24.26
C TYR A 163 -5.67 -11.43 23.18
N THR A 164 -6.77 -10.69 23.02
CA THR A 164 -7.79 -10.96 22.01
C THR A 164 -7.22 -10.90 20.59
N ALA A 165 -6.41 -9.87 20.30
CA ALA A 165 -5.76 -9.75 19.00
C ALA A 165 -4.83 -10.94 18.72
N LEU A 166 -4.07 -11.42 19.72
CA LEU A 166 -3.21 -12.58 19.58
C LEU A 166 -4.01 -13.84 19.24
N GLN A 167 -5.07 -14.13 20.01
CA GLN A 167 -5.91 -15.33 19.78
C GLN A 167 -6.60 -15.30 18.42
N LEU A 168 -7.29 -14.19 18.08
CA LEU A 168 -7.99 -14.05 16.81
C LEU A 168 -7.02 -14.02 15.63
N GLY A 169 -5.83 -13.45 15.81
CA GLY A 169 -4.78 -13.48 14.79
C GLY A 169 -4.33 -14.91 14.45
N VAL A 170 -4.13 -15.76 15.45
CA VAL A 170 -3.79 -17.18 15.25
C VAL A 170 -4.91 -17.91 14.51
N GLU A 171 -6.17 -17.75 14.93
CA GLU A 171 -7.30 -18.39 14.26
C GLU A 171 -7.46 -17.90 12.81
N SER A 172 -7.27 -16.61 12.55
CA SER A 172 -7.29 -16.05 11.19
C SER A 172 -6.19 -16.64 10.28
N VAL A 173 -5.03 -17.01 10.82
CA VAL A 173 -3.97 -17.68 10.03
C VAL A 173 -4.33 -19.13 9.74
N LYS A 174 -4.93 -19.83 10.71
CA LYS A 174 -5.37 -21.23 10.54
C LYS A 174 -6.48 -21.37 9.51
N ASP A 175 -7.37 -20.38 9.40
CA ASP A 175 -8.48 -20.37 8.44
C ASP A 175 -8.01 -19.88 7.05
N ALA A 176 -7.13 -20.67 6.44
CA ALA A 176 -6.61 -20.37 5.10
C ALA A 176 -7.67 -20.46 4.01
N ALA A 177 -8.70 -21.30 4.20
CA ALA A 177 -9.79 -21.48 3.22
C ALA A 177 -10.64 -20.21 3.13
N TYR A 178 -11.11 -19.68 4.25
CA TYR A 178 -11.87 -18.44 4.30
C TYR A 178 -11.05 -17.24 3.77
N PHE A 179 -9.78 -17.15 4.15
CA PHE A 179 -8.88 -16.13 3.66
C PHE A 179 -8.79 -16.12 2.13
N LYS A 180 -8.54 -17.29 1.53
CA LYS A 180 -8.44 -17.45 0.08
C LYS A 180 -9.75 -17.08 -0.61
N GLU A 181 -10.88 -17.61 -0.13
CA GLU A 181 -12.22 -17.32 -0.67
C GLU A 181 -12.54 -15.82 -0.62
N SER A 182 -12.24 -15.16 0.50
CA SER A 182 -12.48 -13.73 0.68
C SER A 182 -11.66 -12.89 -0.30
N CYS A 183 -10.37 -13.20 -0.48
CA CYS A 183 -9.52 -12.51 -1.46
C CYS A 183 -10.02 -12.73 -2.89
N GLU A 184 -10.40 -13.96 -3.25
CA GLU A 184 -10.93 -14.27 -4.58
C GLU A 184 -12.26 -13.55 -4.88
N LYS A 185 -13.15 -13.42 -3.90
CA LYS A 185 -14.39 -12.64 -4.02
C LYS A 185 -14.07 -11.18 -4.34
N ILE A 186 -13.18 -10.57 -3.58
CA ILE A 186 -12.77 -9.17 -3.80
C ILE A 186 -12.15 -8.98 -5.19
N ILE A 187 -11.29 -9.89 -5.63
CA ILE A 187 -10.67 -9.84 -6.97
C ILE A 187 -11.75 -9.91 -8.06
N LYS A 188 -12.68 -10.86 -7.98
CA LYS A 188 -13.78 -11.03 -8.95
C LYS A 188 -14.70 -9.79 -8.98
N THR A 189 -15.07 -9.26 -7.82
CA THR A 189 -15.91 -8.05 -7.74
C THR A 189 -15.16 -6.84 -8.27
N ARG A 190 -13.84 -6.71 -8.03
CA ARG A 190 -13.01 -5.65 -8.64
C ARG A 190 -13.00 -5.74 -10.17
N GLU A 191 -12.80 -6.92 -10.74
CA GLU A 191 -12.80 -7.12 -12.19
C GLU A 191 -14.15 -6.77 -12.83
N ARG A 192 -15.25 -7.03 -12.13
CA ARG A 192 -16.59 -6.59 -12.54
C ARG A 192 -16.72 -5.06 -12.42
N ALA A 193 -16.26 -4.49 -11.31
CA ALA A 193 -16.30 -3.04 -11.09
C ALA A 193 -15.45 -2.29 -12.13
N GLU A 194 -14.31 -2.82 -12.53
CA GLU A 194 -13.50 -2.26 -13.62
C GLU A 194 -14.31 -2.15 -14.93
N LYS A 195 -15.08 -3.18 -15.27
CA LYS A 195 -15.93 -3.18 -16.49
C LYS A 195 -17.07 -2.14 -16.39
N GLU A 196 -17.76 -2.10 -15.24
CA GLU A 196 -18.87 -1.17 -15.03
C GLU A 196 -18.40 0.30 -15.00
N LEU A 197 -17.29 0.57 -14.32
CA LEU A 197 -16.71 1.91 -14.31
C LEU A 197 -16.26 2.35 -15.72
N SER A 198 -15.68 1.44 -16.51
CA SER A 198 -15.36 1.72 -17.92
C SER A 198 -16.62 2.05 -18.74
N ARG A 199 -17.72 1.29 -18.55
CA ARG A 199 -19.01 1.56 -19.20
C ARG A 199 -19.55 2.96 -18.83
N LEU A 200 -19.33 3.37 -17.60
CA LEU A 200 -19.72 4.69 -17.08
C LEU A 200 -18.74 5.82 -17.43
N GLY A 201 -17.71 5.57 -18.25
CA GLY A 201 -16.78 6.60 -18.71
C GLY A 201 -15.59 6.88 -17.79
N PHE A 202 -15.32 6.02 -16.83
CA PHE A 202 -14.12 6.13 -16.00
C PHE A 202 -12.90 5.50 -16.66
N THR A 203 -11.73 6.08 -16.35
CA THR A 203 -10.41 5.55 -16.65
C THR A 203 -9.64 5.31 -15.33
N TYR A 204 -8.79 4.29 -15.32
CA TYR A 204 -8.04 3.89 -14.11
C TYR A 204 -6.81 3.07 -14.49
N PRO A 205 -5.73 3.14 -13.71
CA PRO A 205 -4.64 2.17 -13.82
C PRO A 205 -5.10 0.80 -13.31
N LYS A 206 -4.51 -0.29 -13.84
CA LYS A 206 -4.80 -1.64 -13.35
C LYS A 206 -4.51 -1.75 -11.86
N SER A 207 -5.51 -2.11 -11.08
CA SER A 207 -5.39 -2.25 -9.64
C SER A 207 -5.08 -3.68 -9.21
N TYR A 208 -4.21 -3.79 -8.20
CA TYR A 208 -3.92 -4.99 -7.43
C TYR A 208 -4.23 -4.80 -5.93
N GLY A 209 -5.07 -3.80 -5.62
CA GLY A 209 -5.61 -3.58 -4.28
C GLY A 209 -7.07 -4.02 -4.16
N ASN A 210 -7.67 -3.82 -2.99
CA ASN A 210 -9.11 -3.95 -2.77
C ASN A 210 -9.87 -2.64 -3.09
N PHE A 211 -9.37 -1.88 -4.06
CA PHE A 211 -9.92 -0.60 -4.50
C PHE A 211 -9.53 -0.31 -5.95
N ILE A 212 -10.22 0.63 -6.58
CA ILE A 212 -9.88 1.18 -7.91
C ILE A 212 -9.60 2.67 -7.74
N PHE A 213 -8.55 3.16 -8.40
CA PHE A 213 -8.18 4.58 -8.45
C PHE A 213 -8.61 5.15 -9.80
N ALA A 214 -9.77 5.79 -9.84
CA ALA A 214 -10.45 6.12 -11.08
C ALA A 214 -10.68 7.62 -11.25
N SER A 215 -10.62 8.10 -12.49
CA SER A 215 -11.06 9.43 -12.91
C SER A 215 -12.12 9.30 -14.00
N HIS A 216 -13.10 10.23 -14.02
CA HIS A 216 -14.12 10.26 -15.07
C HIS A 216 -13.71 11.21 -16.19
N ASN A 217 -14.08 10.89 -17.44
CA ASN A 217 -13.61 11.60 -18.62
C ASN A 217 -14.15 13.05 -18.75
N SER A 218 -15.32 13.34 -18.19
CA SER A 218 -16.00 14.64 -18.34
C SER A 218 -16.46 15.29 -17.03
N VAL A 219 -16.72 14.51 -15.98
CA VAL A 219 -17.19 15.05 -14.69
C VAL A 219 -16.04 15.08 -13.70
N PRO A 220 -15.75 16.22 -13.05
CA PRO A 220 -14.68 16.33 -12.07
C PRO A 220 -14.86 15.39 -10.88
N ALA A 221 -13.77 14.76 -10.41
CA ALA A 221 -13.81 13.83 -9.28
C ALA A 221 -14.39 14.45 -8.00
N LYS A 222 -14.14 15.74 -7.75
CA LYS A 222 -14.71 16.45 -6.61
C LYS A 222 -16.24 16.50 -6.67
N GLU A 223 -16.81 16.78 -7.84
CA GLU A 223 -18.25 16.80 -8.02
C GLU A 223 -18.88 15.43 -7.81
N ILE A 224 -18.28 14.39 -8.40
CA ILE A 224 -18.72 13.00 -8.19
C ILE A 224 -18.65 12.64 -6.69
N PHE A 225 -17.56 12.98 -6.02
CA PHE A 225 -17.38 12.74 -4.58
C PHE A 225 -18.49 13.37 -3.74
N GLU A 226 -18.82 14.63 -3.99
CA GLU A 226 -19.86 15.37 -3.25
C GLU A 226 -21.25 14.77 -3.48
N ARG A 227 -21.61 14.47 -4.74
CA ARG A 227 -22.91 13.84 -5.08
C ARG A 227 -23.05 12.42 -4.54
N LEU A 228 -21.98 11.63 -4.55
CA LEU A 228 -21.98 10.31 -3.91
C LEU A 228 -22.21 10.42 -2.39
N LYS A 229 -21.57 11.39 -1.75
CA LYS A 229 -21.73 11.66 -0.32
C LYS A 229 -23.16 12.08 0.04
N GLU A 230 -23.82 12.86 -0.79
CA GLU A 230 -25.25 13.22 -0.64
C GLU A 230 -26.18 12.00 -0.71
N SER A 231 -25.72 10.92 -1.33
CA SER A 231 -26.41 9.64 -1.46
C SER A 231 -25.92 8.58 -0.44
N ASP A 232 -25.23 9.02 0.63
CA ASP A 232 -24.62 8.15 1.67
C ASP A 232 -23.59 7.13 1.14
N ILE A 233 -22.97 7.41 -0.01
CA ILE A 233 -21.89 6.61 -0.58
C ILE A 233 -20.55 7.32 -0.38
N TYR A 234 -19.68 6.70 0.38
CA TYR A 234 -18.39 7.29 0.77
C TYR A 234 -17.23 6.65 0.01
N VAL A 235 -16.63 7.42 -0.89
CA VAL A 235 -15.37 7.11 -1.57
C VAL A 235 -14.25 8.01 -1.04
N ARG A 236 -13.00 7.75 -1.40
CA ARG A 236 -11.90 8.62 -0.98
C ARG A 236 -11.53 9.60 -2.11
N TYR A 237 -11.41 10.87 -1.77
CA TYR A 237 -10.97 11.97 -2.61
C TYR A 237 -9.78 12.69 -1.95
N TRP A 238 -8.88 13.28 -2.76
CA TRP A 238 -7.79 14.14 -2.31
C TRP A 238 -7.75 15.42 -3.15
N ASP A 239 -7.74 16.56 -2.48
CA ASP A 239 -7.48 17.85 -3.10
C ASP A 239 -5.96 18.10 -3.16
N LYS A 240 -5.27 17.31 -3.99
CA LYS A 240 -3.82 17.37 -4.19
C LYS A 240 -3.53 17.31 -5.68
N GLU A 241 -2.54 18.09 -6.11
CA GLU A 241 -2.04 18.07 -7.48
C GLU A 241 -1.79 16.64 -7.98
N ARG A 242 -2.02 16.39 -9.25
CA ARG A 242 -1.97 15.11 -9.97
C ARG A 242 -3.03 14.09 -9.58
N ILE A 243 -3.65 14.16 -8.39
CA ILE A 243 -4.67 13.20 -7.95
C ILE A 243 -6.02 13.83 -7.62
N ASN A 244 -6.16 15.15 -7.76
CA ASN A 244 -7.40 15.89 -7.50
C ASN A 244 -8.53 15.61 -8.51
N ASN A 245 -8.25 14.86 -9.58
CA ASN A 245 -9.29 14.35 -10.49
C ASN A 245 -9.45 12.83 -10.40
N HIS A 246 -9.10 12.23 -9.26
CA HIS A 246 -9.24 10.79 -9.03
C HIS A 246 -10.01 10.51 -7.74
N LEU A 247 -10.74 9.40 -7.77
CA LEU A 247 -11.41 8.80 -6.62
C LEU A 247 -10.79 7.44 -6.32
N ARG A 248 -10.58 7.11 -5.06
CA ARG A 248 -10.31 5.73 -4.66
C ARG A 248 -11.61 5.09 -4.20
N ILE A 249 -12.10 4.17 -5.00
CA ILE A 249 -13.34 3.42 -4.78
C ILE A 249 -12.97 2.07 -4.18
N THR A 250 -13.34 1.85 -2.92
CA THR A 250 -13.11 0.55 -2.25
C THR A 250 -14.08 -0.48 -2.81
N ILE A 251 -13.60 -1.71 -3.04
CA ILE A 251 -14.43 -2.83 -3.46
C ILE A 251 -15.22 -3.32 -2.25
N GLY A 252 -16.52 -3.16 -2.31
CA GLY A 252 -17.50 -3.64 -1.34
C GLY A 252 -18.13 -4.97 -1.73
N THR A 253 -19.25 -5.31 -1.10
CA THR A 253 -20.10 -6.42 -1.51
C THR A 253 -20.74 -6.14 -2.86
N ASP A 254 -21.32 -7.18 -3.48
CA ASP A 254 -22.00 -7.00 -4.76
C ASP A 254 -23.16 -6.00 -4.65
N GLU A 255 -23.90 -6.02 -3.54
CA GLU A 255 -25.00 -5.10 -3.26
C GLU A 255 -24.52 -3.64 -3.10
N GLU A 256 -23.38 -3.44 -2.41
CA GLU A 256 -22.79 -2.12 -2.25
C GLU A 256 -22.27 -1.56 -3.57
N MET A 257 -21.65 -2.41 -4.40
CA MET A 257 -21.20 -2.00 -5.73
C MET A 257 -22.37 -1.67 -6.67
N GLU A 258 -23.45 -2.44 -6.65
CA GLU A 258 -24.67 -2.13 -7.40
C GLU A 258 -25.34 -0.81 -6.94
N ALA A 259 -25.30 -0.52 -5.64
CA ALA A 259 -25.76 0.76 -5.13
C ALA A 259 -24.93 1.93 -5.67
N LEU A 260 -23.61 1.77 -5.68
CA LEU A 260 -22.69 2.75 -6.27
C LEU A 260 -23.00 3.00 -7.75
N TYR A 261 -23.15 1.94 -8.56
CA TYR A 261 -23.41 2.08 -10.00
C TYR A 261 -24.72 2.80 -10.27
N ARG A 262 -25.81 2.47 -9.57
CA ARG A 262 -27.11 3.16 -9.70
C ARG A 262 -27.02 4.65 -9.38
N VAL A 263 -26.21 5.05 -8.42
CA VAL A 263 -26.02 6.48 -8.11
C VAL A 263 -25.15 7.13 -9.16
N LEU A 264 -24.06 6.50 -9.59
CA LEU A 264 -23.20 7.01 -10.66
C LEU A 264 -23.99 7.25 -11.96
N GLU A 265 -24.87 6.33 -12.37
CA GLU A 265 -25.74 6.48 -13.55
C GLU A 265 -26.69 7.71 -13.50
N LYS A 266 -27.03 8.17 -12.31
CA LYS A 266 -27.88 9.35 -12.12
C LYS A 266 -27.12 10.67 -12.09
N ILE A 267 -25.85 10.63 -11.71
CA ILE A 267 -25.06 11.85 -11.49
C ILE A 267 -24.09 12.14 -12.64
N LEU A 268 -23.84 11.19 -13.53
CA LEU A 268 -23.01 11.32 -14.72
C LEU A 268 -23.85 11.67 -15.95
#